data_ba5dc94f7389620be3cc6bb69e1d7cc8
#
_entry.id   ba5dc94f7389620be3cc6bb69e1d7cc8
#
_cell.length_a   1.000
_cell.length_b   1.000
_cell.length_c   1.000
_cell.angle_alpha   90.00
_cell.angle_beta   90.00
_cell.angle_gamma   90.00
#
_symmetry.space_group_name_H-M   'P 1'
#
loop_
_entity.id
_entity.type
_entity.pdbx_description
1 polymer ?
#
loop_
_entity_poly.entity_id
_entity_poly.type
_entity_poly.pdbx_seq_one_letter_code
_entity_poly.pdbx_strand_id
1 'polypeptide(L)'
;MKKISVLFVCLGNICRSPAAEAIFISLLERKGLTDGFIVDSAGTGSWHIGKKADSRMRIAADRRGINILSKARQITSKDFEEFNYILAMDDSNFRNIQDLKNRTSSTDFASIKKIQDFRSVFNEQEVPDPYFGGDEGFDYVLDILEDSVNGFLESIS
;
A
#
# COMPACT_ATOMS: atom_id res chain seq x y z
N MET A 1 -4.20 -16.02 -18.50
CA MET A 1 -4.35 -14.57 -18.37
C MET A 1 -3.26 -13.99 -17.46
N LYS A 2 -2.67 -12.90 -17.89
CA LYS A 2 -1.68 -12.22 -17.04
C LYS A 2 -2.36 -11.55 -15.88
N LYS A 3 -1.77 -11.70 -14.70
CA LYS A 3 -2.27 -11.01 -13.52
C LYS A 3 -1.73 -9.58 -13.46
N ILE A 4 -2.50 -8.69 -12.86
CA ILE A 4 -2.06 -7.33 -12.55
C ILE A 4 -1.39 -7.38 -11.17
N SER A 5 -0.16 -6.91 -11.08
CA SER A 5 0.60 -6.93 -9.83
C SER A 5 0.72 -5.53 -9.25
N VAL A 6 0.38 -5.40 -7.97
CA VAL A 6 0.29 -4.12 -7.25
C VAL A 6 1.08 -4.20 -5.95
N LEU A 7 1.98 -3.24 -5.76
CA LEU A 7 2.79 -3.11 -4.55
C LEU A 7 2.47 -1.80 -3.83
N PHE A 8 2.03 -1.88 -2.59
CA PHE A 8 1.80 -0.70 -1.76
C PHE A 8 3.04 -0.42 -0.93
N VAL A 9 3.48 0.83 -0.87
CA VAL A 9 4.74 1.21 -0.22
C VAL A 9 4.54 2.38 0.74
N CYS A 10 5.03 2.20 1.98
CA CYS A 10 5.14 3.29 2.94
C CYS A 10 6.56 3.31 3.53
N LEU A 11 6.78 3.98 4.64
CA LEU A 11 8.12 4.07 5.22
C LEU A 11 8.55 2.76 5.87
N GLY A 12 7.79 2.28 6.85
CA GLY A 12 8.17 1.13 7.69
C GLY A 12 7.52 -0.19 7.34
N ASN A 13 6.50 -0.18 6.49
CA ASN A 13 5.71 -1.36 6.12
C ASN A 13 5.06 -2.05 7.32
N ILE A 14 4.61 -1.26 8.30
CA ILE A 14 3.89 -1.80 9.47
C ILE A 14 2.52 -1.16 9.68
N CYS A 15 2.21 -0.02 9.07
CA CYS A 15 0.91 0.65 9.24
C CYS A 15 0.18 0.83 7.91
N ARG A 16 0.56 1.82 7.12
CA ARG A 16 -0.19 2.26 5.94
C ARG A 16 -0.18 1.24 4.80
N SER A 17 0.99 0.77 4.38
CA SER A 17 1.07 -0.14 3.23
C SER A 17 0.49 -1.52 3.52
N PRO A 18 0.71 -2.14 4.71
CA PRO A 18 0.04 -3.41 4.96
C PRO A 18 -1.47 -3.27 5.10
N ALA A 19 -1.96 -2.14 5.60
CA ALA A 19 -3.40 -1.86 5.64
C ALA A 19 -3.97 -1.73 4.22
N ALA A 20 -3.30 -0.99 3.34
CA ALA A 20 -3.71 -0.84 1.95
C ALA A 20 -3.74 -2.19 1.23
N GLU A 21 -2.73 -3.01 1.43
CA GLU A 21 -2.66 -4.37 0.88
C GLU A 21 -3.88 -5.20 1.31
N ALA A 22 -4.16 -5.23 2.62
CA ALA A 22 -5.27 -6.01 3.17
C ALA A 22 -6.62 -5.48 2.71
N ILE A 23 -6.81 -4.17 2.62
CA ILE A 23 -8.02 -3.54 2.10
C ILE A 23 -8.24 -3.94 0.64
N PHE A 24 -7.19 -3.89 -0.18
CA PHE A 24 -7.30 -4.22 -1.60
C PHE A 24 -7.63 -5.70 -1.78
N ILE A 25 -6.99 -6.59 -1.04
CA ILE A 25 -7.30 -8.02 -1.06
C ILE A 25 -8.76 -8.27 -0.69
N SER A 26 -9.23 -7.63 0.39
CA SER A 26 -10.63 -7.74 0.83
C SER A 26 -11.60 -7.24 -0.25
N LEU A 27 -11.29 -6.13 -0.90
CA LEU A 27 -12.09 -5.57 -1.98
C LEU A 27 -12.15 -6.53 -3.18
N LEU A 28 -11.01 -7.10 -3.55
CA LEU A 28 -10.95 -8.07 -4.66
C LEU A 28 -11.76 -9.32 -4.36
N GLU A 29 -11.71 -9.81 -3.11
CA GLU A 29 -12.50 -10.96 -2.69
C GLU A 29 -14.00 -10.70 -2.83
N ARG A 30 -14.46 -9.53 -2.36
CA ARG A 30 -15.87 -9.15 -2.44
C ARG A 30 -16.36 -9.02 -3.88
N LYS A 31 -15.49 -8.66 -4.80
CA LYS A 31 -15.83 -8.48 -6.22
C LYS A 31 -15.55 -9.72 -7.06
N GLY A 32 -15.01 -10.78 -6.47
CA GLY A 32 -14.68 -12.00 -7.21
C GLY A 32 -13.53 -11.83 -8.19
N LEU A 33 -12.58 -10.93 -7.89
CA LEU A 33 -11.47 -10.58 -8.80
C LEU A 33 -10.12 -11.09 -8.33
N THR A 34 -10.05 -11.85 -7.25
CA THR A 34 -8.80 -12.27 -6.61
C THR A 34 -7.83 -12.94 -7.58
N ASP A 35 -8.32 -13.79 -8.46
CA ASP A 35 -7.46 -14.57 -9.38
C ASP A 35 -6.74 -13.70 -10.41
N GLY A 36 -7.19 -12.47 -10.64
CA GLY A 36 -6.60 -11.56 -11.61
C GLY A 36 -5.48 -10.68 -11.07
N PHE A 37 -5.12 -10.82 -9.77
CA PHE A 37 -4.21 -9.89 -9.12
C PHE A 37 -3.14 -10.59 -8.28
N ILE A 38 -1.96 -9.94 -8.22
CA ILE A 38 -0.92 -10.24 -7.24
C ILE A 38 -0.76 -8.97 -6.41
N VAL A 39 -0.91 -9.06 -5.10
CA VAL A 39 -0.91 -7.90 -4.20
C VAL A 39 0.13 -8.11 -3.11
N ASP A 40 0.96 -7.09 -2.85
CA ASP A 40 1.98 -7.13 -1.81
C ASP A 40 2.21 -5.74 -1.26
N SER A 41 3.03 -5.62 -0.23
CA SER A 41 3.44 -4.35 0.35
C SER A 41 4.90 -4.39 0.77
N ALA A 42 5.52 -3.21 0.87
CA ALA A 42 6.92 -3.07 1.25
C ALA A 42 7.15 -1.70 1.90
N GLY A 43 8.28 -1.54 2.55
CA GLY A 43 8.73 -0.26 3.10
C GLY A 43 9.92 0.28 2.36
N THR A 44 10.09 1.59 2.37
CA THR A 44 11.34 2.20 1.89
C THR A 44 12.47 2.01 2.89
N GLY A 45 12.14 1.90 4.19
CA GLY A 45 13.11 1.65 5.25
C GLY A 45 13.18 0.17 5.65
N SER A 46 14.16 -0.13 6.50
CA SER A 46 14.48 -1.51 6.88
C SER A 46 14.26 -1.81 8.37
N TRP A 47 13.76 -0.84 9.13
CA TRP A 47 13.72 -0.93 10.60
C TRP A 47 12.85 -2.06 11.14
N HIS A 48 11.84 -2.46 10.41
CA HIS A 48 10.83 -3.41 10.90
C HIS A 48 10.80 -4.73 10.14
N ILE A 49 11.82 -5.01 9.32
CA ILE A 49 11.84 -6.23 8.50
C ILE A 49 11.53 -7.47 9.34
N GLY A 50 10.60 -8.29 8.86
CA GLY A 50 10.18 -9.52 9.53
C GLY A 50 9.10 -9.35 10.59
N LYS A 51 8.77 -8.10 10.97
CA LYS A 51 7.76 -7.85 12.01
C LYS A 51 6.36 -7.85 11.42
N LYS A 52 5.41 -8.24 12.25
CA LYS A 52 3.98 -8.09 11.93
C LYS A 52 3.62 -6.61 11.85
N ALA A 53 2.51 -6.29 11.21
CA ALA A 53 1.95 -4.93 11.21
C ALA A 53 1.73 -4.46 12.64
N ASP A 54 1.75 -3.13 12.81
CA ASP A 54 1.51 -2.50 14.11
C ASP A 54 0.22 -3.03 14.73
N SER A 55 0.26 -3.40 16.02
CA SER A 55 -0.89 -4.02 16.69
C SER A 55 -2.13 -3.12 16.69
N ARG A 56 -1.94 -1.80 16.81
CA ARG A 56 -3.04 -0.83 16.77
C ARG A 56 -3.72 -0.83 15.40
N MET A 57 -2.94 -0.91 14.33
CA MET A 57 -3.48 -1.00 12.97
C MET A 57 -4.20 -2.33 12.76
N ARG A 58 -3.63 -3.45 13.25
CA ARG A 58 -4.28 -4.76 13.14
C ARG A 58 -5.62 -4.79 13.88
N ILE A 59 -5.67 -4.20 15.07
CA ILE A 59 -6.91 -4.12 15.85
C ILE A 59 -7.96 -3.28 15.11
N ALA A 60 -7.57 -2.10 14.62
CA ALA A 60 -8.48 -1.23 13.88
C ALA A 60 -9.04 -1.93 12.62
N ALA A 61 -8.20 -2.63 11.89
CA ALA A 61 -8.60 -3.38 10.70
C ALA A 61 -9.53 -4.55 11.05
N ASP A 62 -9.23 -5.29 12.12
CA ASP A 62 -10.06 -6.42 12.58
C ASP A 62 -11.48 -5.98 12.89
N ARG A 63 -11.67 -4.78 13.44
CA ARG A 63 -13.00 -4.23 13.70
C ARG A 63 -13.83 -4.05 12.45
N ARG A 64 -13.19 -3.98 11.29
CA ARG A 64 -13.83 -3.86 9.96
C ARG A 64 -13.87 -5.17 9.20
N GLY A 65 -13.45 -6.27 9.83
CA GLY A 65 -13.38 -7.58 9.18
C GLY A 65 -12.22 -7.72 8.21
N ILE A 66 -11.18 -6.88 8.36
CA ILE A 66 -10.00 -6.88 7.50
C ILE A 66 -8.82 -7.45 8.29
N ASN A 67 -8.20 -8.53 7.77
CA ASN A 67 -7.08 -9.18 8.41
C ASN A 67 -5.77 -8.76 7.76
N ILE A 68 -4.86 -8.17 8.54
CA ILE A 68 -3.52 -7.82 8.07
C ILE A 68 -2.57 -8.95 8.48
N LEU A 69 -2.14 -9.74 7.50
CA LEU A 69 -1.34 -10.94 7.76
C LEU A 69 0.11 -10.82 7.30
N SER A 70 0.45 -9.79 6.56
CA SER A 70 1.79 -9.61 5.99
C SER A 70 2.82 -9.26 7.06
N LYS A 71 4.09 -9.57 6.76
CA LYS A 71 5.23 -9.16 7.56
C LYS A 71 6.03 -8.11 6.79
N ALA A 72 6.63 -7.18 7.52
CA ALA A 72 7.37 -6.09 6.91
C ALA A 72 8.55 -6.60 6.09
N ARG A 73 8.73 -6.02 4.89
CA ARG A 73 9.90 -6.20 4.06
C ARG A 73 10.30 -4.87 3.44
N GLN A 74 11.50 -4.79 2.92
CA GLN A 74 12.00 -3.58 2.26
C GLN A 74 11.85 -3.73 0.74
N ILE A 75 11.50 -2.62 0.07
CA ILE A 75 11.45 -2.57 -1.40
C ILE A 75 12.85 -2.80 -1.97
N THR A 76 12.92 -3.53 -3.08
CA THR A 76 14.18 -3.82 -3.78
C THR A 76 14.07 -3.47 -5.26
N SER A 77 15.21 -3.46 -5.96
CA SER A 77 15.21 -3.18 -7.39
C SER A 77 14.39 -4.17 -8.22
N LYS A 78 14.24 -5.39 -7.74
CA LYS A 78 13.42 -6.40 -8.42
C LYS A 78 11.94 -6.02 -8.47
N ASP A 79 11.48 -5.26 -7.49
CA ASP A 79 10.08 -4.84 -7.45
C ASP A 79 9.70 -4.00 -8.67
N PHE A 80 10.64 -3.23 -9.22
CA PHE A 80 10.40 -2.42 -10.41
C PHE A 80 10.22 -3.27 -11.67
N GLU A 81 10.66 -4.51 -11.65
CA GLU A 81 10.52 -5.43 -12.78
C GLU A 81 9.32 -6.35 -12.63
N GLU A 82 8.86 -6.58 -11.39
CA GLU A 82 7.82 -7.56 -11.07
C GLU A 82 6.43 -6.96 -10.93
N PHE A 83 6.33 -5.68 -10.52
CA PHE A 83 5.03 -5.05 -10.25
C PHE A 83 4.64 -4.07 -11.34
N ASN A 84 3.38 -4.20 -11.79
CA ASN A 84 2.80 -3.25 -12.75
C ASN A 84 2.60 -1.87 -12.12
N TYR A 85 2.17 -1.84 -10.86
CA TYR A 85 1.90 -0.61 -10.12
C TYR A 85 2.62 -0.62 -8.79
N ILE A 86 3.31 0.48 -8.47
CA ILE A 86 3.92 0.71 -7.16
C ILE A 86 3.29 1.98 -6.62
N LEU A 87 2.56 1.87 -5.50
CA LEU A 87 1.71 2.94 -4.99
C LEU A 87 2.25 3.44 -3.66
N ALA A 88 2.67 4.70 -3.64
CA ALA A 88 3.22 5.38 -2.47
C ALA A 88 2.12 5.99 -1.61
N MET A 89 2.34 6.04 -0.31
CA MET A 89 1.38 6.61 0.64
C MET A 89 1.51 8.13 0.78
N ASP A 90 2.70 8.67 0.57
CA ASP A 90 2.97 10.10 0.67
C ASP A 90 4.08 10.53 -0.29
N ASP A 91 4.35 11.84 -0.34
CA ASP A 91 5.35 12.39 -1.26
C ASP A 91 6.76 11.91 -0.90
N SER A 92 7.07 11.75 0.39
CA SER A 92 8.37 11.26 0.84
C SER A 92 8.60 9.82 0.35
N ASN A 93 7.60 8.96 0.51
CA ASN A 93 7.68 7.59 -0.01
C ASN A 93 7.87 7.61 -1.54
N PHE A 94 7.12 8.45 -2.22
CA PHE A 94 7.18 8.55 -3.68
C PHE A 94 8.59 8.93 -4.14
N ARG A 95 9.18 9.96 -3.52
CA ARG A 95 10.54 10.40 -3.85
C ARG A 95 11.57 9.31 -3.58
N ASN A 96 11.46 8.62 -2.44
CA ASN A 96 12.39 7.55 -2.08
C ASN A 96 12.30 6.37 -3.06
N ILE A 97 11.10 6.05 -3.54
CA ILE A 97 10.91 5.01 -4.55
C ILE A 97 11.56 5.42 -5.86
N GLN A 98 11.33 6.65 -6.31
CA GLN A 98 11.95 7.17 -7.54
C GLN A 98 13.48 7.18 -7.46
N ASP A 99 14.02 7.60 -6.32
CA ASP A 99 15.47 7.61 -6.10
C ASP A 99 16.06 6.21 -6.17
N LEU A 100 15.39 5.24 -5.56
CA LEU A 100 15.85 3.84 -5.61
C LEU A 100 15.82 3.32 -7.05
N LYS A 101 14.74 3.58 -7.78
CA LYS A 101 14.62 3.19 -9.18
C LYS A 101 15.78 3.78 -10.00
N ASN A 102 16.02 5.07 -9.86
CA ASN A 102 17.05 5.78 -10.63
C ASN A 102 18.46 5.26 -10.36
N ARG A 103 18.71 4.76 -9.13
CA ARG A 103 20.03 4.24 -8.75
C ARG A 103 20.23 2.78 -9.11
N THR A 104 19.16 1.99 -9.21
CA THR A 104 19.29 0.52 -9.24
C THR A 104 18.60 -0.16 -10.39
N SER A 105 17.70 0.50 -11.11
CA SER A 105 16.90 -0.12 -12.14
C SER A 105 16.90 0.71 -13.42
N SER A 106 16.98 0.04 -14.57
CA SER A 106 16.90 0.69 -15.88
C SER A 106 15.56 0.41 -16.58
N THR A 107 14.66 -0.34 -15.93
CA THR A 107 13.36 -0.67 -16.51
C THR A 107 12.31 0.41 -16.22
N ASP A 108 11.41 0.63 -17.17
CA ASP A 108 10.22 1.47 -16.99
C ASP A 108 8.95 0.62 -16.88
N PHE A 109 9.08 -0.64 -16.51
CA PHE A 109 7.95 -1.56 -16.42
C PHE A 109 6.90 -1.10 -15.40
N ALA A 110 7.33 -0.77 -14.20
CA ALA A 110 6.40 -0.37 -13.13
C ALA A 110 5.91 1.07 -13.30
N SER A 111 4.61 1.26 -13.13
CA SER A 111 4.02 2.59 -13.02
C SER A 111 4.02 3.01 -11.55
N ILE A 112 4.77 4.06 -11.21
CA ILE A 112 4.91 4.54 -9.84
C ILE A 112 3.98 5.73 -9.64
N LYS A 113 3.04 5.61 -8.70
CA LYS A 113 2.03 6.65 -8.44
C LYS A 113 1.80 6.78 -6.94
N LYS A 114 1.08 7.83 -6.55
CA LYS A 114 0.62 8.03 -5.17
C LYS A 114 -0.81 7.50 -5.07
N ILE A 115 -1.11 6.73 -4.02
CA ILE A 115 -2.44 6.15 -3.84
C ILE A 115 -3.50 7.25 -3.73
N GLN A 116 -3.15 8.41 -3.14
CA GLN A 116 -4.09 9.51 -2.96
C GLN A 116 -4.45 10.22 -4.27
N ASP A 117 -3.75 9.97 -5.37
CA ASP A 117 -4.20 10.44 -6.68
C ASP A 117 -5.53 9.81 -7.10
N PHE A 118 -5.93 8.71 -6.47
CA PHE A 118 -7.18 7.99 -6.77
C PHE A 118 -8.29 8.26 -5.76
N ARG A 119 -8.08 9.20 -4.84
CA ARG A 119 -9.11 9.58 -3.88
C ARG A 119 -10.34 10.18 -4.57
N SER A 120 -11.50 9.98 -3.98
CA SER A 120 -12.74 10.59 -4.51
C SER A 120 -13.54 11.32 -3.43
N VAL A 121 -13.54 10.82 -2.20
CA VAL A 121 -14.33 11.36 -1.09
C VAL A 121 -13.48 12.25 -0.17
N PHE A 122 -12.28 11.79 0.16
CA PHE A 122 -11.38 12.53 1.06
C PHE A 122 -10.51 13.49 0.28
N ASN A 123 -10.16 14.63 0.90
CA ASN A 123 -9.36 15.67 0.26
C ASN A 123 -7.86 15.55 0.53
N GLU A 124 -7.46 14.71 1.48
CA GLU A 124 -6.06 14.55 1.84
C GLU A 124 -5.22 14.12 0.64
N GLN A 125 -4.16 14.86 0.36
CA GLN A 125 -3.24 14.56 -0.73
C GLN A 125 -2.23 13.47 -0.38
N GLU A 126 -2.10 13.17 0.91
CA GLU A 126 -1.23 12.13 1.42
C GLU A 126 -1.96 11.30 2.46
N VAL A 127 -1.59 10.02 2.58
CA VAL A 127 -2.07 9.19 3.68
C VAL A 127 -1.23 9.56 4.91
N PRO A 128 -1.84 10.08 6.00
CA PRO A 128 -1.06 10.45 7.17
C PRO A 128 -0.44 9.23 7.84
N ASP A 129 0.72 9.42 8.48
CA ASP A 129 1.39 8.37 9.23
C ASP A 129 0.85 8.36 10.65
N PRO A 130 0.14 7.29 11.07
CA PRO A 130 -0.50 7.28 12.39
C PRO A 130 0.43 6.82 13.51
N TYR A 131 1.69 6.45 13.21
CA TYR A 131 2.56 5.71 14.14
C TYR A 131 2.73 6.42 15.49
N PHE A 132 2.86 7.75 15.49
CA PHE A 132 3.09 8.54 16.70
C PHE A 132 1.81 9.17 17.27
N GLY A 133 0.65 8.88 16.69
CA GLY A 133 -0.61 9.46 17.11
C GLY A 133 -1.44 8.54 17.98
N GLY A 134 -2.67 8.97 18.32
CA GLY A 134 -3.64 8.17 19.07
C GLY A 134 -4.33 7.12 18.21
N ASP A 135 -5.15 6.28 18.85
CA ASP A 135 -5.80 5.15 18.19
C ASP A 135 -6.76 5.57 17.07
N GLU A 136 -7.42 6.71 17.18
CA GLU A 136 -8.33 7.23 16.14
C GLU A 136 -7.61 7.54 14.84
N GLY A 137 -6.30 7.79 14.89
CA GLY A 137 -5.50 8.00 13.68
C GLY A 137 -5.44 6.77 12.79
N PHE A 138 -5.48 5.58 13.39
CA PHE A 138 -5.47 4.32 12.63
C PHE A 138 -6.79 4.12 11.88
N ASP A 139 -7.93 4.41 12.52
CA ASP A 139 -9.23 4.36 11.86
C ASP A 139 -9.32 5.37 10.72
N TYR A 140 -8.80 6.57 10.94
CA TYR A 140 -8.81 7.61 9.91
C TYR A 140 -8.00 7.20 8.69
N VAL A 141 -6.84 6.57 8.89
CA VAL A 141 -6.03 6.03 7.78
C VAL A 141 -6.81 4.96 7.02
N LEU A 142 -7.53 4.08 7.73
CA LEU A 142 -8.35 3.07 7.08
C LEU A 142 -9.47 3.69 6.24
N ASP A 143 -10.12 4.74 6.74
CA ASP A 143 -11.14 5.46 5.97
C ASP A 143 -10.57 6.02 4.67
N ILE A 144 -9.42 6.69 4.75
CA ILE A 144 -8.75 7.28 3.59
C ILE A 144 -8.35 6.19 2.58
N LEU A 145 -7.78 5.09 3.08
CA LEU A 145 -7.32 4.01 2.21
C LEU A 145 -8.48 3.27 1.54
N GLU A 146 -9.60 3.06 2.23
CA GLU A 146 -10.77 2.45 1.61
C GLU A 146 -11.26 3.26 0.42
N ASP A 147 -11.25 4.58 0.54
CA ASP A 147 -11.62 5.49 -0.55
C ASP A 147 -10.63 5.39 -1.72
N SER A 148 -9.34 5.58 -1.46
CA SER A 148 -8.34 5.68 -2.52
C SER A 148 -8.05 4.32 -3.18
N VAL A 149 -8.06 3.23 -2.42
CA VAL A 149 -7.88 1.88 -2.96
C VAL A 149 -9.05 1.51 -3.88
N ASN A 150 -10.27 1.85 -3.47
CA ASN A 150 -11.44 1.64 -4.33
C ASN A 150 -11.33 2.45 -5.63
N GLY A 151 -10.92 3.72 -5.53
CA GLY A 151 -10.70 4.57 -6.70
C GLY A 151 -9.61 4.02 -7.63
N PHE A 152 -8.55 3.48 -7.04
CA PHE A 152 -7.49 2.85 -7.83
C PHE A 152 -8.02 1.65 -8.61
N LEU A 153 -8.76 0.75 -7.97
CA LEU A 153 -9.33 -0.41 -8.66
C LEU A 153 -10.24 0.03 -9.80
N GLU A 154 -11.09 1.02 -9.58
CA GLU A 154 -11.96 1.55 -10.62
C GLU A 154 -11.17 2.09 -11.82
N SER A 155 -10.02 2.70 -11.58
CA SER A 155 -9.19 3.31 -12.63
C SER A 155 -8.55 2.27 -13.55
N ILE A 156 -8.36 1.05 -13.09
CA ILE A 156 -7.70 -0.03 -13.85
C ILE A 156 -8.67 -1.13 -14.29
N SER A 157 -9.96 -0.97 -14.00
CA SER A 157 -10.99 -1.94 -14.38
C SER A 157 -11.55 -1.68 -15.75
#